data_78a99fbcbc2660c1a859b8fc94494ea5
#
_entry.id   78a99fbcbc2660c1a859b8fc94494ea5
#
_cell.length_a   1.000
_cell.length_b   1.000
_cell.length_c   1.000
_cell.angle_alpha   90.00
_cell.angle_beta   90.00
_cell.angle_gamma   90.00
#
_symmetry.space_group_name_H-M   'P 1'
#
loop_
_entity.id
_entity.type
_entity.pdbx_description
1 polymer ?
#
loop_
_entity_poly.entity_id
_entity_poly.type
_entity_poly.pdbx_seq_one_letter_code
_entity_poly.pdbx_strand_id
1 'polypeptide(L)'
;AMELKLQEFDKVMDKVARLVSQATDLPAYTVAARQGAATVKRFEILMAEAGSFILVVMTNGDVVKNKLIKLPLHVTEADLKLLSAVLNATMTGLTVQELTAELMERVTQNAGAAAGLVPVILDFTAGVLRGQEDSAVALRGQVRLLHQPEYQDVEKAQEVLNTLDEETISQLPAVMGGEKTQILVGPEHVAQELKDTSVVMTKFDIG
;
A
#
# COMPACT_ATOMS: atom_id res chain seq x y z
N ALA A 1 -2.28 -11.49 16.84
CA ALA A 1 -1.91 -10.28 17.62
C ALA A 1 -1.66 -9.06 16.71
N MET A 2 -1.12 -9.24 15.50
CA MET A 2 -0.78 -8.14 14.58
C MET A 2 -1.98 -7.63 13.77
N GLU A 3 -2.86 -8.50 13.30
CA GLU A 3 -4.14 -8.09 12.68
C GLU A 3 -5.02 -7.26 13.63
N LEU A 4 -4.99 -7.58 14.93
CA LEU A 4 -5.69 -6.80 15.96
C LEU A 4 -5.11 -5.39 16.09
N LYS A 5 -3.78 -5.21 16.00
CA LYS A 5 -3.14 -3.89 16.06
C LYS A 5 -3.43 -3.04 14.82
N LEU A 6 -3.45 -3.64 13.63
CA LEU A 6 -3.83 -2.95 12.39
C LEU A 6 -5.30 -2.51 12.44
N GLN A 7 -6.21 -3.38 12.89
CA GLN A 7 -7.62 -3.02 13.06
C GLN A 7 -7.85 -1.94 14.13
N GLU A 8 -7.05 -1.92 15.18
CA GLU A 8 -7.09 -0.85 16.19
C GLU A 8 -6.58 0.47 15.62
N PHE A 9 -5.51 0.43 14.83
CA PHE A 9 -4.96 1.59 14.13
C PHE A 9 -5.97 2.19 13.14
N ASP A 10 -6.58 1.37 12.29
CA ASP A 10 -7.60 1.83 11.34
C ASP A 10 -8.81 2.45 12.05
N LYS A 11 -9.22 1.90 13.20
CA LYS A 11 -10.29 2.48 14.03
C LYS A 11 -9.90 3.84 14.62
N VAL A 12 -8.64 4.02 15.00
CA VAL A 12 -8.14 5.31 15.50
C VAL A 12 -8.15 6.34 14.37
N MET A 13 -7.65 5.98 13.18
CA MET A 13 -7.64 6.84 12.00
C MET A 13 -9.07 7.27 11.62
N ASP A 14 -10.00 6.31 11.57
CA ASP A 14 -11.42 6.58 11.32
C ASP A 14 -12.04 7.53 12.35
N LYS A 15 -11.75 7.31 13.62
CA LYS A 15 -12.25 8.14 14.71
C LYS A 15 -11.71 9.57 14.64
N VAL A 16 -10.43 9.74 14.31
CA VAL A 16 -9.82 11.06 14.14
C VAL A 16 -10.46 11.79 12.97
N ALA A 17 -10.57 11.18 11.78
CA ALA A 17 -11.22 11.79 10.62
C ALA A 17 -12.66 12.21 10.95
N ARG A 18 -13.41 11.37 11.66
CA ARG A 18 -14.78 11.68 12.09
C ARG A 18 -14.84 12.87 13.04
N LEU A 19 -13.99 12.91 14.06
CA LEU A 19 -13.95 14.00 15.04
C LEU A 19 -13.57 15.33 14.38
N VAL A 20 -12.57 15.33 13.50
CA VAL A 20 -12.17 16.54 12.76
C VAL A 20 -13.31 17.01 11.87
N SER A 21 -13.94 16.11 11.10
CA SER A 21 -15.09 16.47 10.27
C SER A 21 -16.26 17.02 11.08
N GLN A 22 -16.54 16.47 12.25
CA GLN A 22 -17.60 16.98 13.13
C GLN A 22 -17.28 18.35 13.71
N ALA A 23 -16.03 18.61 14.07
CA ALA A 23 -15.59 19.86 14.67
C ALA A 23 -15.52 21.02 13.66
N THR A 24 -15.19 20.71 12.40
CA THR A 24 -14.98 21.71 11.35
C THR A 24 -16.20 21.90 10.43
N ASP A 25 -17.14 20.97 10.46
CA ASP A 25 -18.25 20.82 9.49
C ASP A 25 -17.77 20.71 8.03
N LEU A 26 -16.58 20.13 7.85
CA LEU A 26 -15.95 19.90 6.54
C LEU A 26 -15.62 18.41 6.35
N PRO A 27 -15.44 17.95 5.09
CA PRO A 27 -14.80 16.67 4.84
C PRO A 27 -13.43 16.62 5.52
N ALA A 28 -13.12 15.51 6.18
CA ALA A 28 -11.84 15.28 6.81
C ALA A 28 -11.32 13.89 6.47
N TYR A 29 -10.02 13.81 6.29
CA TYR A 29 -9.33 12.56 6.03
C TYR A 29 -8.11 12.40 6.91
N THR A 30 -7.77 11.17 7.17
CA THR A 30 -6.50 10.80 7.77
C THR A 30 -5.76 9.89 6.82
N VAL A 31 -4.48 10.14 6.64
CA VAL A 31 -3.59 9.32 5.82
C VAL A 31 -2.47 8.84 6.70
N ALA A 32 -2.34 7.53 6.85
CA ALA A 32 -1.17 6.95 7.50
C ALA A 32 -0.03 6.91 6.49
N ALA A 33 0.90 7.85 6.59
CA ALA A 33 2.16 7.73 5.89
C ALA A 33 2.94 6.58 6.52
N ARG A 34 3.09 5.46 5.82
CA ARG A 34 4.02 4.42 6.24
C ARG A 34 5.44 4.96 6.09
N GLN A 35 6.21 4.95 7.17
CA GLN A 35 7.61 5.39 7.13
C GLN A 35 8.43 4.36 6.34
N GLY A 36 8.88 4.77 5.15
CA GLY A 36 9.76 3.99 4.29
C GLY A 36 9.04 3.08 3.29
N ALA A 37 9.72 2.82 2.18
CA ALA A 37 9.23 1.88 1.18
C ALA A 37 9.12 0.46 1.76
N ALA A 38 8.08 -0.25 1.37
CA ALA A 38 7.96 -1.66 1.70
C ALA A 38 9.11 -2.44 1.05
N THR A 39 9.84 -3.22 1.84
CA THR A 39 10.93 -4.07 1.35
C THR A 39 10.72 -5.52 1.76
N VAL A 40 11.24 -6.42 0.95
CA VAL A 40 11.26 -7.84 1.29
C VAL A 40 12.21 -8.07 2.48
N LYS A 41 11.71 -8.69 3.53
CA LYS A 41 12.51 -9.14 4.68
C LYS A 41 13.00 -10.57 4.51
N ARG A 42 12.10 -11.46 4.07
CA ARG A 42 12.41 -12.88 3.92
C ARG A 42 11.36 -13.63 3.10
N PHE A 43 11.83 -14.68 2.41
CA PHE A 43 11.00 -15.71 1.81
C PHE A 43 11.12 -17.01 2.63
N GLU A 44 9.98 -17.70 2.80
CA GLU A 44 9.94 -19.09 3.28
C GLU A 44 9.12 -19.91 2.29
N ILE A 45 9.59 -21.12 2.01
CA ILE A 45 8.88 -22.08 1.16
C ILE A 45 8.61 -23.33 2.01
N LEU A 46 7.33 -23.63 2.17
CA LEU A 46 6.87 -24.76 2.97
C LEU A 46 6.20 -25.77 2.04
N MET A 47 6.67 -27.01 2.02
CA MET A 47 5.97 -28.08 1.31
C MET A 47 4.57 -28.25 1.90
N ALA A 48 3.56 -28.26 1.03
CA ALA A 48 2.21 -28.64 1.34
C ALA A 48 1.94 -30.07 0.86
N GLU A 49 0.69 -30.54 0.94
CA GLU A 49 0.34 -31.88 0.45
C GLU A 49 0.60 -32.02 -1.05
N ALA A 50 0.71 -33.26 -1.52
CA ALA A 50 1.18 -33.71 -2.82
C ALA A 50 0.99 -32.71 -3.99
N GLY A 51 2.10 -32.19 -4.53
CA GLY A 51 2.11 -31.37 -5.73
C GLY A 51 1.86 -29.87 -5.50
N SER A 52 2.07 -29.36 -4.30
CA SER A 52 1.98 -27.92 -4.00
C SER A 52 2.92 -27.49 -2.88
N PHE A 53 3.21 -26.19 -2.82
CA PHE A 53 3.96 -25.57 -1.74
C PHE A 53 3.33 -24.23 -1.37
N ILE A 54 3.58 -23.77 -0.15
CA ILE A 54 3.20 -22.45 0.33
C ILE A 54 4.42 -21.55 0.25
N LEU A 55 4.32 -20.50 -0.56
CA LEU A 55 5.25 -19.38 -0.53
C LEU A 55 4.82 -18.39 0.53
N VAL A 56 5.72 -18.05 1.44
CA VAL A 56 5.52 -17.00 2.44
C VAL A 56 6.47 -15.85 2.13
N VAL A 57 5.92 -14.64 2.03
CA VAL A 57 6.70 -13.40 1.86
C VAL A 57 6.53 -12.57 3.13
N MET A 58 7.63 -12.23 3.75
CA MET A 58 7.71 -11.34 4.91
C MET A 58 8.32 -10.01 4.49
N THR A 59 7.82 -8.91 5.02
CA THR A 59 8.31 -7.57 4.71
C THR A 59 8.85 -6.86 5.95
N ASN A 60 9.53 -5.73 5.77
CA ASN A 60 10.06 -4.89 6.84
C ASN A 60 8.98 -4.32 7.78
N GLY A 61 7.73 -4.18 7.30
CA GLY A 61 6.58 -3.77 8.11
C GLY A 61 5.94 -4.92 8.89
N ASP A 62 6.66 -6.06 9.08
CA ASP A 62 6.19 -7.29 9.73
C ASP A 62 4.90 -7.88 9.11
N VAL A 63 4.56 -7.47 7.88
CA VAL A 63 3.46 -8.08 7.13
C VAL A 63 3.92 -9.42 6.57
N VAL A 64 3.11 -10.44 6.81
CA VAL A 64 3.32 -11.80 6.32
C VAL A 64 2.17 -12.15 5.39
N LYS A 65 2.49 -12.44 4.14
CA LYS A 65 1.52 -12.92 3.15
C LYS A 65 1.96 -14.27 2.62
N ASN A 66 1.00 -15.10 2.29
CA ASN A 66 1.27 -16.43 1.74
C ASN A 66 0.44 -16.70 0.48
N LYS A 67 0.95 -17.60 -0.35
CA LYS A 67 0.30 -18.08 -1.56
C LYS A 67 0.56 -19.55 -1.73
N LEU A 68 -0.50 -20.34 -1.94
CA LEU A 68 -0.38 -21.74 -2.34
C LEU A 68 -0.07 -21.78 -3.84
N ILE A 69 1.03 -22.47 -4.21
CA ILE A 69 1.49 -22.60 -5.60
C ILE A 69 1.59 -24.09 -5.94
N LYS A 70 1.08 -24.46 -7.12
CA LYS A 70 1.23 -25.82 -7.63
C LYS A 70 2.69 -26.11 -7.98
N LEU A 71 3.16 -27.25 -7.56
CA LEU A 71 4.51 -27.74 -7.85
C LEU A 71 4.52 -28.45 -9.20
N PRO A 72 5.34 -28.03 -10.17
CA PRO A 72 5.54 -28.80 -11.41
C PRO A 72 6.16 -30.17 -11.10
N LEU A 73 5.75 -31.20 -11.84
CA LEU A 73 6.19 -32.59 -11.61
C LEU A 73 7.71 -32.82 -11.65
N HIS A 74 8.45 -31.94 -12.32
CA HIS A 74 9.89 -32.02 -12.47
C HIS A 74 10.67 -31.23 -11.38
N VAL A 75 9.98 -30.55 -10.47
CA VAL A 75 10.59 -29.74 -9.39
C VAL A 75 10.55 -30.54 -8.10
N THR A 76 11.66 -30.68 -7.47
CA THR A 76 11.84 -31.41 -6.20
C THR A 76 11.88 -30.48 -4.99
N GLU A 77 11.83 -31.05 -3.80
CA GLU A 77 12.04 -30.28 -2.55
C GLU A 77 13.45 -29.65 -2.49
N ALA A 78 14.46 -30.31 -3.05
CA ALA A 78 15.81 -29.75 -3.13
C ALA A 78 15.87 -28.52 -4.02
N ASP A 79 15.13 -28.51 -5.14
CA ASP A 79 15.02 -27.36 -6.04
C ASP A 79 14.31 -26.19 -5.35
N LEU A 80 13.29 -26.46 -4.53
CA LEU A 80 12.61 -25.42 -3.75
C LEU A 80 13.51 -24.82 -2.66
N LYS A 81 14.36 -25.63 -2.03
CA LYS A 81 15.37 -25.13 -1.08
C LYS A 81 16.40 -24.23 -1.77
N LEU A 82 16.86 -24.62 -2.96
CA LEU A 82 17.73 -23.79 -3.78
C LEU A 82 17.03 -22.48 -4.16
N LEU A 83 15.79 -22.55 -4.66
CA LEU A 83 15.00 -21.38 -5.01
C LEU A 83 14.83 -20.44 -3.82
N SER A 84 14.48 -20.95 -2.63
CA SER A 84 14.36 -20.15 -1.40
C SER A 84 15.68 -19.44 -1.06
N ALA A 85 16.82 -20.13 -1.18
CA ALA A 85 18.12 -19.53 -0.95
C ALA A 85 18.44 -18.41 -1.97
N VAL A 86 18.15 -18.64 -3.25
CA VAL A 86 18.34 -17.64 -4.32
C VAL A 86 17.46 -16.42 -4.09
N LEU A 87 16.17 -16.60 -3.79
CA LEU A 87 15.25 -15.50 -3.51
C LEU A 87 15.75 -14.67 -2.31
N ASN A 88 16.11 -15.30 -1.21
CA ASN A 88 16.61 -14.59 -0.03
C ASN A 88 17.94 -13.87 -0.28
N ALA A 89 18.85 -14.47 -1.06
CA ALA A 89 20.13 -13.84 -1.38
C ALA A 89 20.01 -12.64 -2.33
N THR A 90 19.01 -12.67 -3.22
CA THR A 90 18.90 -11.67 -4.30
C THR A 90 17.83 -10.61 -4.06
N MET A 91 16.80 -10.90 -3.26
CA MET A 91 15.62 -10.02 -3.15
C MET A 91 15.41 -9.43 -1.74
N THR A 92 16.13 -9.90 -0.71
CA THR A 92 16.03 -9.28 0.63
C THR A 92 16.48 -7.84 0.59
N GLY A 93 15.68 -6.95 1.16
CA GLY A 93 15.90 -5.49 1.20
C GLY A 93 15.39 -4.74 -0.01
N LEU A 94 14.94 -5.42 -1.07
CA LEU A 94 14.45 -4.76 -2.27
C LEU A 94 13.03 -4.22 -2.09
N THR A 95 12.77 -3.07 -2.71
CA THR A 95 11.47 -2.42 -2.89
C THR A 95 10.77 -2.97 -4.14
N VAL A 96 9.49 -2.59 -4.34
CA VAL A 96 8.74 -2.99 -5.54
C VAL A 96 9.37 -2.42 -6.83
N GLN A 97 9.94 -1.21 -6.78
CA GLN A 97 10.57 -0.55 -7.92
C GLN A 97 11.86 -1.28 -8.39
N GLU A 98 12.49 -2.00 -7.47
CA GLU A 98 13.71 -2.78 -7.76
C GLU A 98 13.43 -4.19 -8.29
N LEU A 99 12.14 -4.60 -8.34
CA LEU A 99 11.72 -5.87 -8.95
C LEU A 99 11.68 -5.76 -10.48
N THR A 100 12.84 -5.54 -11.08
CA THR A 100 13.02 -5.31 -12.53
C THR A 100 13.06 -6.60 -13.33
N ALA A 101 12.94 -6.47 -14.67
CA ALA A 101 13.11 -7.61 -15.59
C ALA A 101 14.52 -8.23 -15.49
N GLU A 102 15.54 -7.41 -15.26
CA GLU A 102 16.93 -7.87 -15.06
C GLU A 102 17.08 -8.71 -13.79
N LEU A 103 16.42 -8.30 -12.70
CA LEU A 103 16.37 -9.09 -11.47
C LEU A 103 15.68 -10.44 -11.73
N MET A 104 14.55 -10.43 -12.44
CA MET A 104 13.81 -11.65 -12.78
C MET A 104 14.69 -12.61 -13.59
N GLU A 105 15.42 -12.11 -14.58
CA GLU A 105 16.34 -12.92 -15.38
C GLU A 105 17.46 -13.52 -14.51
N ARG A 106 18.07 -12.72 -13.67
CA ARG A 106 19.14 -13.17 -12.75
C ARG A 106 18.66 -14.24 -11.77
N VAL A 107 17.47 -14.08 -11.19
CA VAL A 107 16.85 -15.09 -10.31
C VAL A 107 16.54 -16.36 -11.09
N THR A 108 15.97 -16.24 -12.29
CA THR A 108 15.63 -17.37 -13.16
C THR A 108 16.86 -18.20 -13.52
N GLN A 109 17.98 -17.56 -13.89
CA GLN A 109 19.24 -18.23 -14.22
C GLN A 109 19.81 -19.05 -13.05
N ASN A 110 19.55 -18.65 -11.82
CA ASN A 110 20.06 -19.31 -10.61
C ASN A 110 19.04 -20.27 -9.95
N ALA A 111 17.80 -20.31 -10.40
CA ALA A 111 16.72 -21.10 -9.80
C ALA A 111 16.69 -22.58 -10.25
N GLY A 112 17.57 -23.00 -11.17
CA GLY A 112 17.66 -24.38 -11.66
C GLY A 112 16.33 -24.89 -12.22
N ALA A 113 15.90 -26.10 -11.83
CA ALA A 113 14.66 -26.70 -12.28
C ALA A 113 13.40 -25.90 -11.87
N ALA A 114 13.51 -25.08 -10.83
CA ALA A 114 12.40 -24.23 -10.34
C ALA A 114 12.28 -22.86 -11.07
N ALA A 115 13.06 -22.62 -12.12
CA ALA A 115 13.08 -21.37 -12.88
C ALA A 115 11.67 -20.93 -13.37
N GLY A 116 10.83 -21.87 -13.77
CA GLY A 116 9.46 -21.62 -14.21
C GLY A 116 8.51 -21.04 -13.14
N LEU A 117 8.91 -21.12 -11.85
CA LEU A 117 8.15 -20.56 -10.72
C LEU A 117 8.47 -19.07 -10.47
N VAL A 118 9.60 -18.57 -10.95
CA VAL A 118 10.10 -17.22 -10.68
C VAL A 118 9.09 -16.13 -11.06
N PRO A 119 8.46 -16.14 -12.25
CA PRO A 119 7.50 -15.10 -12.63
C PRO A 119 6.32 -14.99 -11.65
N VAL A 120 5.73 -16.11 -11.24
CA VAL A 120 4.56 -16.10 -10.33
C VAL A 120 4.96 -15.67 -8.92
N ILE A 121 6.21 -15.94 -8.51
CA ILE A 121 6.75 -15.51 -7.21
C ILE A 121 7.01 -14.01 -7.20
N LEU A 122 7.62 -13.47 -8.27
CA LEU A 122 7.86 -12.03 -8.39
C LEU A 122 6.56 -11.23 -8.47
N ASP A 123 5.59 -11.69 -9.26
CA ASP A 123 4.27 -11.05 -9.36
C ASP A 123 3.58 -11.01 -8.00
N PHE A 124 3.55 -12.13 -7.28
CA PHE A 124 2.99 -12.16 -5.93
C PHE A 124 3.73 -11.23 -4.97
N THR A 125 5.07 -11.23 -5.02
CA THR A 125 5.90 -10.35 -4.16
C THR A 125 5.64 -8.89 -4.47
N ALA A 126 5.57 -8.51 -5.75
CA ALA A 126 5.23 -7.16 -6.16
C ALA A 126 3.85 -6.72 -5.65
N GLY A 127 2.85 -7.61 -5.74
CA GLY A 127 1.52 -7.37 -5.19
C GLY A 127 1.54 -7.14 -3.66
N VAL A 128 2.33 -7.95 -2.94
CA VAL A 128 2.49 -7.80 -1.48
C VAL A 128 3.13 -6.46 -1.12
N LEU A 129 4.18 -6.04 -1.84
CA LEU A 129 4.88 -4.78 -1.59
C LEU A 129 4.00 -3.58 -1.93
N ARG A 130 3.33 -3.57 -3.11
CA ARG A 130 2.38 -2.51 -3.50
C ARG A 130 1.26 -2.35 -2.49
N GLY A 131 0.62 -3.44 -2.06
CA GLY A 131 -0.44 -3.38 -1.06
C GLY A 131 0.00 -2.88 0.32
N GLN A 132 1.30 -2.66 0.55
CA GLN A 132 1.83 -1.99 1.74
C GLN A 132 2.20 -0.52 1.48
N GLU A 133 2.43 -0.15 0.22
CA GLU A 133 2.62 1.24 -0.18
C GLU A 133 1.28 2.00 -0.19
N ASP A 134 0.15 1.27 -0.31
CA ASP A 134 -1.18 1.85 -0.16
C ASP A 134 -1.33 2.44 1.24
N SER A 135 -1.34 3.76 1.30
CA SER A 135 -1.60 4.51 2.52
C SER A 135 -2.98 4.12 3.06
N ALA A 136 -3.08 3.78 4.34
CA ALA A 136 -4.41 3.64 4.94
C ALA A 136 -5.07 5.02 4.96
N VAL A 137 -6.14 5.18 4.19
CA VAL A 137 -6.92 6.42 4.10
C VAL A 137 -8.25 6.20 4.79
N ALA A 138 -8.59 7.07 5.73
CA ALA A 138 -9.94 7.16 6.28
C ALA A 138 -10.52 8.53 5.95
N LEU A 139 -11.53 8.56 5.08
CA LEU A 139 -12.25 9.76 4.67
C LEU A 139 -13.63 9.76 5.32
N ARG A 140 -14.01 10.87 5.95
CA ARG A 140 -15.31 11.06 6.62
C ARG A 140 -15.89 12.43 6.33
N GLY A 141 -17.22 12.50 6.35
CA GLY A 141 -17.95 13.76 6.26
C GLY A 141 -18.06 14.35 4.85
N GLN A 142 -17.90 13.56 3.78
CA GLN A 142 -18.04 14.05 2.40
C GLN A 142 -19.37 14.79 2.18
N VAL A 143 -20.46 14.32 2.80
CA VAL A 143 -21.77 14.92 2.72
C VAL A 143 -21.82 16.35 3.28
N ARG A 144 -20.90 16.71 4.19
CA ARG A 144 -20.81 18.06 4.77
C ARG A 144 -20.36 19.10 3.75
N LEU A 145 -19.70 18.67 2.67
CA LEU A 145 -19.40 19.56 1.55
C LEU A 145 -20.68 20.22 1.00
N LEU A 146 -21.79 19.48 0.96
CA LEU A 146 -23.07 19.96 0.45
C LEU A 146 -23.72 21.03 1.35
N HIS A 147 -23.25 21.21 2.57
CA HIS A 147 -23.67 22.27 3.47
C HIS A 147 -23.00 23.61 3.17
N GLN A 148 -21.90 23.59 2.41
CA GLN A 148 -21.16 24.80 2.09
C GLN A 148 -21.82 25.55 0.94
N PRO A 149 -21.95 26.90 1.02
CA PRO A 149 -22.61 27.70 0.00
C PRO A 149 -22.04 27.53 -1.42
N GLU A 150 -20.72 27.28 -1.51
CA GLU A 150 -19.99 27.11 -2.75
C GLU A 150 -20.38 25.85 -3.53
N TYR A 151 -20.98 24.87 -2.84
CA TYR A 151 -21.37 23.55 -3.38
C TYR A 151 -22.88 23.34 -3.42
N GLN A 152 -23.66 24.43 -3.47
CA GLN A 152 -25.09 24.36 -3.74
C GLN A 152 -25.40 24.00 -5.20
N ASP A 153 -24.42 24.19 -6.10
CA ASP A 153 -24.47 23.67 -7.45
C ASP A 153 -24.17 22.18 -7.42
N VAL A 154 -25.13 21.37 -7.87
CA VAL A 154 -25.08 19.91 -7.81
C VAL A 154 -23.96 19.34 -8.70
N GLU A 155 -23.70 19.94 -9.87
CA GLU A 155 -22.67 19.49 -10.79
C GLU A 155 -21.28 19.71 -10.16
N LYS A 156 -21.02 20.88 -9.63
CA LYS A 156 -19.77 21.22 -8.95
C LYS A 156 -19.56 20.36 -7.69
N ALA A 157 -20.59 20.14 -6.91
CA ALA A 157 -20.53 19.28 -5.74
C ALA A 157 -20.20 17.83 -6.11
N GLN A 158 -20.76 17.32 -7.20
CA GLN A 158 -20.55 15.98 -7.68
C GLN A 158 -19.13 15.80 -8.22
N GLU A 159 -18.57 16.76 -8.94
CA GLU A 159 -17.19 16.75 -9.41
C GLU A 159 -16.21 16.63 -8.25
N VAL A 160 -16.33 17.49 -7.23
CA VAL A 160 -15.43 17.45 -6.07
C VAL A 160 -15.62 16.20 -5.23
N LEU A 161 -16.86 15.72 -5.04
CA LEU A 161 -17.12 14.47 -4.32
C LEU A 161 -16.52 13.25 -5.02
N ASN A 162 -16.54 13.21 -6.35
CA ASN A 162 -15.93 12.13 -7.12
C ASN A 162 -14.39 12.17 -7.06
N THR A 163 -13.81 13.36 -6.90
CA THR A 163 -12.36 13.55 -6.80
C THR A 163 -11.84 13.24 -5.39
N LEU A 164 -12.70 13.35 -4.36
CA LEU A 164 -12.35 12.98 -2.98
C LEU A 164 -12.40 11.46 -2.79
N ASP A 165 -11.65 10.72 -3.60
CA ASP A 165 -11.46 9.29 -3.46
C ASP A 165 -10.14 8.96 -2.73
N GLU A 166 -9.96 7.69 -2.37
CA GLU A 166 -8.78 7.23 -1.64
C GLU A 166 -7.49 7.42 -2.45
N GLU A 167 -7.55 7.28 -3.78
CA GLU A 167 -6.39 7.40 -4.66
C GLU A 167 -5.89 8.85 -4.69
N THR A 168 -6.77 9.82 -4.95
CA THR A 168 -6.42 11.25 -4.96
C THR A 168 -5.93 11.72 -3.59
N ILE A 169 -6.63 11.33 -2.51
CA ILE A 169 -6.29 11.73 -1.15
C ILE A 169 -4.93 11.15 -0.72
N SER A 170 -4.59 9.93 -1.14
CA SER A 170 -3.31 9.31 -0.83
C SER A 170 -2.09 10.05 -1.41
N GLN A 171 -2.29 10.86 -2.44
CA GLN A 171 -1.23 11.67 -3.07
C GLN A 171 -0.96 12.99 -2.34
N LEU A 172 -1.94 13.52 -1.59
CA LEU A 172 -1.82 14.80 -0.88
C LEU A 172 -0.62 14.87 0.09
N PRO A 173 -0.31 13.83 0.89
CA PRO A 173 0.86 13.88 1.77
C PRO A 173 2.20 14.03 1.06
N ALA A 174 2.31 13.60 -0.21
CA ALA A 174 3.55 13.70 -0.99
C ALA A 174 3.93 15.16 -1.29
N VAL A 175 2.95 16.06 -1.32
CA VAL A 175 3.16 17.50 -1.54
C VAL A 175 3.39 18.28 -0.25
N MET A 176 3.30 17.62 0.93
CA MET A 176 3.65 18.26 2.19
C MET A 176 5.16 18.46 2.31
N GLY A 177 5.56 19.71 2.52
CA GLY A 177 6.93 20.05 2.91
C GLY A 177 7.29 19.57 4.33
N GLY A 178 8.43 20.05 4.86
CA GLY A 178 8.91 19.69 6.20
C GLY A 178 8.10 20.26 7.37
N GLU A 179 7.12 21.12 7.13
CA GLU A 179 6.32 21.77 8.16
C GLU A 179 5.30 20.81 8.78
N LYS A 180 4.99 21.04 10.08
CA LYS A 180 4.02 20.23 10.81
C LYS A 180 2.60 20.45 10.27
N THR A 181 2.25 21.67 9.89
CA THR A 181 0.94 22.03 9.33
C THR A 181 1.15 22.85 8.06
N GLN A 182 0.43 22.51 7.02
CA GLN A 182 0.48 23.19 5.73
C GLN A 182 -0.93 23.41 5.17
N ILE A 183 -1.11 24.51 4.47
CA ILE A 183 -2.34 24.82 3.75
C ILE A 183 -1.99 24.82 2.26
N LEU A 184 -2.66 23.97 1.50
CA LEU A 184 -2.64 23.97 0.05
C LEU A 184 -3.85 24.73 -0.46
N VAL A 185 -3.62 25.74 -1.28
CA VAL A 185 -4.67 26.52 -1.94
C VAL A 185 -4.68 26.14 -3.41
N GLY A 186 -5.81 25.67 -3.89
CA GLY A 186 -5.97 25.23 -5.28
C GLY A 186 -5.02 24.10 -5.67
N PRO A 187 -5.05 22.90 -5.01
CA PRO A 187 -4.11 21.83 -5.32
C PRO A 187 -4.41 21.15 -6.68
N GLU A 188 -4.51 21.95 -7.74
CA GLU A 188 -4.79 21.51 -9.11
C GLU A 188 -3.71 20.55 -9.68
N HIS A 189 -2.51 20.58 -9.13
CA HIS A 189 -1.45 19.65 -9.49
C HIS A 189 -1.69 18.23 -8.96
N VAL A 190 -2.60 18.05 -8.00
CA VAL A 190 -3.05 16.74 -7.52
C VAL A 190 -4.29 16.32 -8.32
N ALA A 191 -5.28 17.21 -8.41
CA ALA A 191 -6.47 17.01 -9.22
C ALA A 191 -7.03 18.37 -9.67
N GLN A 192 -7.35 18.49 -10.96
CA GLN A 192 -7.83 19.75 -11.55
C GLN A 192 -9.11 20.27 -10.88
N GLU A 193 -9.94 19.35 -10.41
CA GLU A 193 -11.21 19.64 -9.74
C GLU A 193 -11.03 20.30 -8.37
N LEU A 194 -9.82 20.18 -7.79
CA LEU A 194 -9.47 20.79 -6.50
C LEU A 194 -8.93 22.23 -6.62
N LYS A 195 -8.83 22.79 -7.83
CA LYS A 195 -8.28 24.14 -8.09
C LYS A 195 -8.95 25.26 -7.27
N ASP A 196 -10.26 25.14 -7.04
CA ASP A 196 -11.08 26.11 -6.30
C ASP A 196 -11.26 25.74 -4.82
N THR A 197 -10.49 24.77 -4.32
CA THR A 197 -10.55 24.29 -2.93
C THR A 197 -9.31 24.67 -2.14
N SER A 198 -9.38 24.51 -0.83
CA SER A 198 -8.20 24.58 0.04
C SER A 198 -8.15 23.33 0.92
N VAL A 199 -6.95 22.76 1.08
CA VAL A 199 -6.71 21.58 1.91
C VAL A 199 -5.78 21.97 3.04
N VAL A 200 -6.22 21.76 4.28
CA VAL A 200 -5.40 21.92 5.47
C VAL A 200 -4.91 20.56 5.91
N MET A 201 -3.60 20.39 5.98
CA MET A 201 -2.95 19.14 6.39
C MET A 201 -2.10 19.36 7.62
N THR A 202 -2.11 18.40 8.54
CA THR A 202 -1.21 18.41 9.70
C THR A 202 -0.64 17.01 9.94
N LYS A 203 0.63 16.95 10.31
CA LYS A 203 1.31 15.71 10.71
C LYS A 203 1.18 15.54 12.22
N PHE A 204 0.88 14.33 12.65
CA PHE A 204 0.90 13.94 14.05
C PHE A 204 1.47 12.53 14.19
N ASP A 205 2.18 12.29 15.28
CA ASP A 205 2.72 10.98 15.61
C ASP A 205 1.78 10.29 16.59
N ILE A 206 1.56 9.01 16.38
CA ILE A 206 0.67 8.19 17.24
C ILE A 206 1.48 7.36 18.25
N GLY A 207 2.79 7.63 18.37
CA GLY A 207 3.63 7.01 19.40
C GLY A 207 4.13 5.60 19.07
#